data_54ec27a177c0db9725a0afab3c0b85c5
#
_entry.id   54ec27a177c0db9725a0afab3c0b85c5
#
_cell.length_a   1.000
_cell.length_b   1.000
_cell.length_c   1.000
_cell.angle_alpha   90.00
_cell.angle_beta   90.00
_cell.angle_gamma   90.00
#
_symmetry.space_group_name_H-M   'P 1'
#
loop_
_entity.id
_entity.type
_entity.pdbx_description
1 polymer ?
#
loop_
_entity_poly.entity_id
_entity_poly.type
_entity_poly.pdbx_seq_one_letter_code
_entity_poly.pdbx_strand_id
1 'polypeptide(L)'
;MREREIERQFALAVKKRGGICPKFVSPGYDGMPDRLALLPDGKFAFVELKAPGKKPRQLQKARHRLLRKLGFKVYVLDDIDKIGEIIDEIQTT
;
A
#
# COMPACT_ATOMS: atom_id res chain seq x y z
N MET A 1 0.27 4.14 17.93
CA MET A 1 -0.75 3.57 17.03
C MET A 1 -0.25 2.25 16.49
N ARG A 2 -1.12 1.28 16.32
CA ARG A 2 -0.76 -0.04 15.80
C ARG A 2 -0.85 -0.06 14.28
N GLU A 3 -0.05 -0.93 13.66
CA GLU A 3 -0.10 -1.15 12.22
C GLU A 3 -1.52 -1.49 11.76
N ARG A 4 -2.24 -2.33 12.52
CA ARG A 4 -3.62 -2.73 12.19
C ARG A 4 -4.57 -1.54 12.12
N GLU A 5 -4.37 -0.53 12.95
CA GLU A 5 -5.21 0.67 12.93
C GLU A 5 -4.96 1.49 11.66
N ILE A 6 -3.70 1.63 11.27
CA ILE A 6 -3.33 2.32 10.03
C ILE A 6 -3.94 1.58 8.85
N GLU A 7 -3.83 0.25 8.83
CA GLU A 7 -4.38 -0.60 7.78
C GLU A 7 -5.90 -0.43 7.67
N ARG A 8 -6.60 -0.45 8.81
CA ARG A 8 -8.04 -0.28 8.83
C ARG A 8 -8.45 1.08 8.26
N GLN A 9 -7.78 2.14 8.69
CA GLN A 9 -8.10 3.49 8.22
C GLN A 9 -7.80 3.66 6.75
N PHE A 10 -6.72 3.04 6.26
CA PHE A 10 -6.40 3.11 4.85
C PHE A 10 -7.47 2.40 4.01
N ALA A 11 -7.89 1.20 4.42
CA ALA A 11 -8.92 0.47 3.70
C ALA A 11 -10.24 1.25 3.65
N LEU A 12 -10.62 1.91 4.77
CA LEU A 12 -11.81 2.75 4.80
C LEU A 12 -11.68 3.96 3.88
N ALA A 13 -10.52 4.57 3.84
CA ALA A 13 -10.28 5.74 2.98
C ALA A 13 -10.36 5.38 1.50
N VAL A 14 -9.81 4.23 1.12
CA VAL A 14 -9.91 3.72 -0.26
C VAL A 14 -11.38 3.48 -0.62
N LYS A 15 -12.13 2.87 0.30
CA LYS A 15 -13.56 2.61 0.08
C LYS A 15 -14.33 3.91 -0.11
N LYS A 16 -14.03 4.95 0.66
CA LYS A 16 -14.68 6.27 0.51
C LYS A 16 -14.43 6.89 -0.86
N ARG A 17 -13.32 6.56 -1.49
CA ARG A 17 -12.98 7.05 -2.82
C ARG A 17 -13.54 6.16 -3.94
N GLY A 18 -14.39 5.18 -3.59
CA GLY A 18 -15.02 4.30 -4.56
C GLY A 18 -14.21 3.07 -4.94
N GLY A 19 -13.17 2.78 -4.20
CA GLY A 19 -12.28 1.65 -4.49
C GLY A 19 -12.43 0.51 -3.49
N ILE A 20 -11.54 -0.46 -3.62
CA ILE A 20 -11.43 -1.58 -2.68
C ILE A 20 -9.95 -1.77 -2.32
N CYS A 21 -9.71 -2.33 -1.14
CA CYS A 21 -8.35 -2.50 -0.63
C CYS A 21 -8.14 -3.93 -0.13
N PRO A 22 -8.12 -4.92 -1.03
CA PRO A 22 -7.97 -6.31 -0.63
C PRO A 22 -6.58 -6.60 -0.10
N LYS A 23 -6.49 -7.59 0.79
CA LYS A 23 -5.20 -8.11 1.21
C LYS A 23 -4.54 -8.81 0.03
N PHE A 24 -3.23 -8.66 -0.05
CA PHE A 24 -2.46 -9.35 -1.07
C PHE A 24 -1.61 -10.43 -0.42
N VAL A 25 -1.80 -11.66 -0.87
CA VAL A 25 -1.04 -12.81 -0.39
C VAL A 25 -0.38 -13.45 -1.61
N SER A 26 0.93 -13.66 -1.52
CA SER A 26 1.71 -14.21 -2.62
C SER A 26 2.48 -15.46 -2.14
N PRO A 27 1.81 -16.63 -2.06
CA PRO A 27 2.47 -17.86 -1.64
C PRO A 27 3.65 -18.20 -2.55
N GLY A 28 4.78 -18.57 -1.94
CA GLY A 28 5.96 -18.93 -2.69
C GLY A 28 6.78 -17.76 -3.23
N TYR A 29 6.36 -16.52 -2.95
CA TYR A 29 7.11 -15.33 -3.38
C TYR A 29 7.09 -14.30 -2.26
N ASP A 30 7.97 -14.47 -1.28
CA ASP A 30 7.97 -13.68 -0.06
C ASP A 30 8.38 -12.22 -0.26
N GLY A 31 7.93 -11.38 0.65
CA GLY A 31 8.34 -9.97 0.70
C GLY A 31 7.47 -9.02 -0.11
N MET A 32 6.39 -9.52 -0.70
CA MET A 32 5.46 -8.68 -1.45
C MET A 32 4.66 -7.76 -0.50
N PRO A 33 4.16 -6.62 -1.00
CA PRO A 33 3.36 -5.71 -0.17
C PRO A 33 2.07 -6.34 0.33
N ASP A 34 1.51 -5.79 1.42
CA ASP A 34 0.38 -6.38 2.16
C ASP A 34 -0.98 -6.18 1.50
N ARG A 35 -1.15 -5.06 0.79
CA ARG A 35 -2.45 -4.66 0.26
C ARG A 35 -2.35 -4.18 -1.17
N LEU A 36 -3.48 -4.28 -1.87
CA LEU A 36 -3.69 -3.61 -3.15
C LEU A 36 -4.67 -2.47 -2.92
N ALA A 37 -4.37 -1.29 -3.45
CA ALA A 37 -5.33 -0.20 -3.50
C ALA A 37 -5.87 -0.14 -4.92
N LEU A 38 -7.12 -0.53 -5.11
CA LEU A 38 -7.77 -0.54 -6.42
C LEU A 38 -8.80 0.58 -6.45
N LEU A 39 -8.56 1.58 -7.27
CA LEU A 39 -9.36 2.80 -7.31
C LEU A 39 -10.04 2.94 -8.68
N PRO A 40 -11.07 3.81 -8.79
CA PRO A 40 -11.75 4.02 -10.07
C PRO A 40 -10.80 4.36 -11.20
N ASP A 41 -11.22 4.06 -12.42
CA ASP A 41 -10.47 4.30 -13.66
C ASP A 41 -9.20 3.47 -13.78
N GLY A 42 -9.18 2.31 -13.10
CA GLY A 42 -8.05 1.39 -13.17
C GLY A 42 -6.81 1.87 -12.45
N LYS A 43 -6.93 2.88 -11.60
CA LYS A 43 -5.80 3.38 -10.80
C LYS A 43 -5.51 2.38 -9.70
N PHE A 44 -4.20 2.08 -9.50
CA PHE A 44 -3.86 0.99 -8.61
C PHE A 44 -2.45 1.16 -8.06
N ALA A 45 -2.23 0.66 -6.84
CA ALA A 45 -0.90 0.62 -6.23
C ALA A 45 -0.80 -0.53 -5.25
N PHE A 46 0.43 -0.99 -5.03
CA PHE A 46 0.75 -1.86 -3.91
C PHE A 46 1.02 -1.00 -2.68
N VAL A 47 0.58 -1.46 -1.52
CA VAL A 47 0.79 -0.73 -0.27
C VAL A 47 1.31 -1.67 0.81
N GLU A 48 2.45 -1.31 1.39
CA GLU A 48 3.04 -2.00 2.53
C GLU A 48 2.66 -1.25 3.81
N LEU A 49 2.00 -1.92 4.74
CA LEU A 49 1.61 -1.30 6.01
C LEU A 49 2.68 -1.55 7.06
N LYS A 50 3.04 -0.53 7.81
CA LYS A 50 3.98 -0.62 8.92
C LYS A 50 3.47 0.20 10.11
N ALA A 51 3.80 -0.23 11.32
CA ALA A 51 3.57 0.58 12.49
C ALA A 51 4.44 1.84 12.41
N PRO A 52 4.03 2.94 13.07
CA PRO A 52 4.80 4.19 13.02
C PRO A 52 6.27 3.97 13.37
N GLY A 53 7.15 4.47 12.52
CA GLY A 53 8.60 4.37 12.71
C GLY A 53 9.23 3.04 12.33
N LYS A 54 8.43 2.04 11.98
CA LYS A 54 8.96 0.75 11.53
C LYS A 54 9.29 0.80 10.04
N LYS A 55 10.34 0.07 9.66
CA LYS A 55 10.81 0.03 8.28
C LYS A 55 10.60 -1.34 7.66
N PRO A 56 10.42 -1.41 6.34
CA PRO A 56 10.36 -2.70 5.66
C PRO A 56 11.65 -3.49 5.86
N ARG A 57 11.52 -4.82 5.90
CA ARG A 57 12.68 -5.72 5.96
C ARG A 57 13.42 -5.69 4.62
N GLN A 58 14.66 -6.20 4.60
CA GLN A 58 15.49 -6.18 3.39
C GLN A 58 14.81 -6.85 2.20
N LEU A 59 14.18 -8.01 2.42
CA LEU A 59 13.49 -8.70 1.33
C LEU A 59 12.31 -7.86 0.81
N GLN A 60 11.55 -7.23 1.70
CA GLN A 60 10.47 -6.34 1.29
C GLN A 60 10.98 -5.18 0.45
N LYS A 61 12.09 -4.56 0.88
CA LYS A 61 12.71 -3.47 0.10
C LYS A 61 13.11 -3.94 -1.30
N ALA A 62 13.65 -5.15 -1.39
CA ALA A 62 14.04 -5.72 -2.70
C ALA A 62 12.82 -5.91 -3.60
N ARG A 63 11.71 -6.42 -3.06
CA ARG A 63 10.48 -6.59 -3.83
C ARG A 63 9.91 -5.24 -4.27
N HIS A 64 9.93 -4.24 -3.38
CA HIS A 64 9.46 -2.90 -3.72
C HIS A 64 10.27 -2.32 -4.89
N ARG A 65 11.59 -2.46 -4.85
CA ARG A 65 12.45 -1.97 -5.93
C ARG A 65 12.12 -2.66 -7.25
N LEU A 66 11.92 -3.99 -7.20
CA LEU A 66 11.56 -4.76 -8.39
C LEU A 66 10.24 -4.28 -8.98
N LEU A 67 9.21 -4.14 -8.13
CA LEU A 67 7.89 -3.70 -8.59
C LEU A 67 7.95 -2.31 -9.21
N ARG A 68 8.69 -1.39 -8.59
CA ARG A 68 8.85 -0.03 -9.14
C ARG A 68 9.59 -0.06 -10.47
N LYS A 69 10.61 -0.91 -10.59
CA LYS A 69 11.35 -1.06 -11.84
C LYS A 69 10.45 -1.59 -12.96
N LEU A 70 9.48 -2.42 -12.62
CA LEU A 70 8.50 -2.93 -13.57
C LEU A 70 7.40 -1.91 -13.91
N GLY A 71 7.41 -0.75 -13.25
CA GLY A 71 6.45 0.31 -13.54
C GLY A 71 5.26 0.39 -12.58
N PHE A 72 5.25 -0.44 -11.54
CA PHE A 72 4.15 -0.42 -10.57
C PHE A 72 4.42 0.59 -9.46
N LYS A 73 3.36 1.18 -8.92
CA LYS A 73 3.46 2.06 -7.76
C LYS A 73 3.46 1.24 -6.50
N VAL A 74 4.38 1.56 -5.60
CA VAL A 74 4.50 0.89 -4.31
C VAL A 74 4.69 1.95 -3.23
N TYR A 75 3.85 1.92 -2.21
CA TYR A 75 3.93 2.83 -1.08
C TYR A 75 4.18 2.07 0.20
N VAL A 76 4.94 2.69 1.10
CA VAL A 76 5.07 2.24 2.48
C VAL A 76 4.28 3.22 3.33
N LEU A 77 3.27 2.72 4.02
CA LEU A 77 2.39 3.56 4.84
C LEU A 77 2.60 3.22 6.31
N ASP A 78 3.20 4.17 7.04
CA ASP A 78 3.46 4.05 8.47
C ASP A 78 2.92 5.23 9.27
N ASP A 79 2.08 6.06 8.66
CA ASP A 79 1.58 7.29 9.26
C ASP A 79 0.17 7.56 8.72
N ILE A 80 -0.82 7.62 9.60
CA ILE A 80 -2.21 7.88 9.18
C ILE A 80 -2.37 9.23 8.49
N ASP A 81 -1.51 10.19 8.81
CA ASP A 81 -1.61 11.52 8.19
C ASP A 81 -1.22 11.51 6.71
N LYS A 82 -0.60 10.44 6.24
CA LYS A 82 -0.22 10.31 4.84
C LYS A 82 -1.24 9.58 3.97
N ILE A 83 -2.29 9.05 4.56
CA ILE A 83 -3.30 8.27 3.83
C ILE A 83 -3.90 9.06 2.68
N GLY A 84 -4.35 10.29 2.95
CA GLY A 84 -4.99 11.13 1.93
C GLY A 84 -4.07 11.44 0.77
N GLU A 85 -2.83 11.84 1.06
CA GLU A 85 -1.89 12.19 0.00
C GLU A 85 -1.50 10.99 -0.85
N ILE A 86 -1.39 9.80 -0.24
CA ILE A 86 -1.09 8.57 -0.99
C ILE A 86 -2.23 8.27 -1.97
N ILE A 87 -3.47 8.31 -1.49
CA ILE A 87 -4.62 8.03 -2.35
C ILE A 87 -4.71 9.08 -3.47
N ASP A 88 -4.51 10.36 -3.15
CA ASP A 88 -4.50 11.41 -4.16
C ASP A 88 -3.46 11.14 -5.23
N GLU A 89 -2.26 10.75 -4.83
CA GLU A 89 -1.19 10.46 -5.77
C GLU A 89 -1.51 9.27 -6.67
N ILE A 90 -2.10 8.20 -6.10
CA ILE A 90 -2.52 7.05 -6.90
C ILE A 90 -3.54 7.47 -7.95
N GLN A 91 -4.50 8.32 -7.57
CA GLN A 91 -5.58 8.72 -8.46
C GLN A 91 -5.15 9.71 -9.55
N THR A 92 -4.10 10.47 -9.31
CA THR A 92 -3.68 11.53 -10.24
C THR A 92 -2.58 11.10 -11.22
N THR A 93 -2.12 9.88 -11.15
CA THR A 93 -1.01 9.44 -12.05
C THR A 93 -1.35 8.26 -12.96
#